data_4f27abed6171e8e592a39c90bd0a234b
#
_entry.id   4f27abed6171e8e592a39c90bd0a234b
#
_cell.length_a   1.000
_cell.length_b   1.000
_cell.length_c   1.000
_cell.angle_alpha   90.00
_cell.angle_beta   90.00
_cell.angle_gamma   90.00
#
_symmetry.space_group_name_H-M   'P 1'
#
loop_
_entity.id
_entity.type
_entity.pdbx_description
1 polymer ?
#
loop_
_entity_poly.entity_id
_entity_poly.type
_entity_poly.pdbx_seq_one_letter_code
_entity_poly.pdbx_strand_id
1 'polypeptide(L)'
;MPPIAHLLETALYVEDMDRAAAFYRDVLGLRVLDASPRLVAMDAGASTLLLLFRRGATLDGAATPGGWIPPHNGEGPAHVAFAVGAADLPSWEARLADHGIAIESCVRWNRGG
;
A
#
# COMPACT_ATOMS: atom_id res chain seq x y z
N MET A 1 -26.71 13.12 6.40
CA MET A 1 -25.79 12.00 6.16
C MET A 1 -24.52 12.21 6.98
N PRO A 2 -24.10 11.23 7.78
CA PRO A 2 -22.86 11.39 8.53
C PRO A 2 -21.64 11.38 7.59
N PRO A 3 -20.57 12.10 7.93
CA PRO A 3 -19.38 12.16 7.08
C PRO A 3 -18.51 10.91 7.21
N ILE A 4 -17.81 10.56 6.15
CA ILE A 4 -16.67 9.65 6.20
C ILE A 4 -15.45 10.47 6.63
N ALA A 5 -14.69 9.97 7.62
CA ALA A 5 -13.54 10.70 8.14
C ALA A 5 -12.35 10.66 7.16
N HIS A 6 -11.99 9.48 6.69
CA HIS A 6 -10.87 9.26 5.75
C HIS A 6 -10.91 7.81 5.23
N LEU A 7 -10.05 7.53 4.26
CA LEU A 7 -9.79 6.16 3.85
C LEU A 7 -8.91 5.49 4.92
N LEU A 8 -9.42 4.46 5.59
CA LEU A 8 -8.72 3.80 6.70
C LEU A 8 -7.59 2.89 6.20
N GLU A 9 -7.88 2.06 5.21
CA GLU A 9 -6.93 1.09 4.69
C GLU A 9 -7.16 0.81 3.21
N THR A 10 -6.07 0.42 2.54
CA THR A 10 -6.07 0.01 1.14
C THR A 10 -5.37 -1.34 1.05
N ALA A 11 -5.94 -2.28 0.32
CA ALA A 11 -5.37 -3.61 0.13
C ALA A 11 -4.80 -3.79 -1.27
N LEU A 12 -3.61 -4.36 -1.34
CA LEU A 12 -3.00 -4.87 -2.56
C LEU A 12 -2.81 -6.39 -2.43
N TYR A 13 -2.93 -7.09 -3.54
CA TYR A 13 -2.79 -8.55 -3.59
C TYR A 13 -1.53 -8.87 -4.40
N VAL A 14 -0.58 -9.55 -3.76
CA VAL A 14 0.77 -9.76 -4.28
C VAL A 14 1.09 -11.26 -4.38
N GLU A 15 1.93 -11.64 -5.35
CA GLU A 15 2.39 -13.01 -5.50
C GLU A 15 3.55 -13.32 -4.57
N ASP A 16 4.51 -12.40 -4.47
CA ASP A 16 5.72 -12.51 -3.67
C ASP A 16 5.66 -11.51 -2.52
N MET A 17 5.26 -11.99 -1.34
CA MET A 17 5.10 -11.13 -0.16
C MET A 17 6.42 -10.51 0.29
N ASP A 18 7.51 -11.28 0.32
CA ASP A 18 8.80 -10.78 0.80
C ASP A 18 9.32 -9.65 -0.10
N ARG A 19 9.20 -9.83 -1.40
CA ARG A 19 9.60 -8.82 -2.39
C ARG A 19 8.74 -7.55 -2.28
N ALA A 20 7.42 -7.70 -2.17
CA ALA A 20 6.50 -6.57 -2.06
C ALA A 20 6.73 -5.81 -0.75
N ALA A 21 6.82 -6.50 0.37
CA ALA A 21 7.07 -5.89 1.67
C ALA A 21 8.42 -5.16 1.71
N ALA A 22 9.46 -5.75 1.13
CA ALA A 22 10.77 -5.12 1.03
C ALA A 22 10.71 -3.81 0.22
N PHE A 23 9.97 -3.78 -0.89
CA PHE A 23 9.80 -2.57 -1.68
C PHE A 23 9.17 -1.44 -0.86
N TYR A 24 8.03 -1.69 -0.23
CA TYR A 24 7.34 -0.65 0.53
C TYR A 24 8.10 -0.23 1.78
N ARG A 25 8.78 -1.14 2.43
CA ARG A 25 9.61 -0.84 3.61
C ARG A 25 10.90 -0.11 3.24
N ASP A 26 11.68 -0.66 2.30
CA ASP A 26 13.06 -0.22 2.06
C ASP A 26 13.14 0.92 1.05
N VAL A 27 12.26 0.96 0.06
CA VAL A 27 12.22 2.04 -0.95
C VAL A 27 11.32 3.18 -0.50
N LEU A 28 10.09 2.87 -0.07
CA LEU A 28 9.12 3.91 0.31
C LEU A 28 9.17 4.28 1.80
N GLY A 29 9.86 3.50 2.62
CA GLY A 29 10.04 3.80 4.04
C GLY A 29 8.81 3.56 4.91
N LEU A 30 7.86 2.72 4.48
CA LEU A 30 6.70 2.39 5.28
C LEU A 30 7.08 1.49 6.44
N ARG A 31 6.57 1.78 7.63
CA ARG A 31 6.80 0.98 8.82
C ARG A 31 5.90 -0.25 8.84
N VAL A 32 6.47 -1.42 9.04
CA VAL A 32 5.71 -2.67 9.21
C VAL A 32 5.07 -2.69 10.60
N LEU A 33 3.76 -2.89 10.66
CA LEU A 33 3.00 -2.98 11.90
C LEU A 33 2.73 -4.41 12.30
N ASP A 34 2.49 -5.28 11.33
CA ASP A 34 2.25 -6.70 11.52
C ASP A 34 2.68 -7.47 10.27
N ALA A 35 3.15 -8.69 10.43
CA ALA A 35 3.63 -9.51 9.32
C ALA A 35 3.36 -10.99 9.55
N SER A 36 2.79 -11.62 8.53
CA SER A 36 2.60 -13.06 8.42
C SER A 36 2.79 -13.48 6.96
N PRO A 37 2.88 -14.77 6.65
CA PRO A 37 2.93 -15.21 5.26
C PRO A 37 1.71 -14.80 4.43
N ARG A 38 0.57 -14.54 5.07
CA ARG A 38 -0.69 -14.19 4.44
C ARG A 38 -0.89 -12.69 4.28
N LEU A 39 -0.42 -11.90 5.25
CA LEU A 39 -0.70 -10.47 5.36
C LEU A 39 0.50 -9.73 5.93
N VAL A 40 0.85 -8.61 5.32
CA VAL A 40 1.72 -7.60 5.92
C VAL A 40 0.95 -6.30 6.00
N ALA A 41 0.81 -5.75 7.21
CA ALA A 41 0.18 -4.46 7.45
C ALA A 41 1.24 -3.40 7.68
N MET A 42 1.13 -2.27 6.97
CA MET A 42 2.10 -1.19 7.00
C MET A 42 1.43 0.14 7.30
N ASP A 43 2.12 0.98 8.05
CA ASP A 43 1.71 2.37 8.30
C ASP A 43 1.91 3.18 7.02
N ALA A 44 0.82 3.66 6.43
CA ALA A 44 0.86 4.49 5.21
C ALA A 44 0.76 6.00 5.52
N GLY A 45 0.86 6.39 6.79
CA GLY A 45 0.76 7.77 7.24
C GLY A 45 -0.68 8.25 7.42
N ALA A 46 -0.85 9.38 8.10
CA ALA A 46 -2.15 10.03 8.31
C ALA A 46 -3.25 9.09 8.83
N SER A 47 -2.91 8.14 9.70
CA SER A 47 -3.81 7.13 10.25
C SER A 47 -4.41 6.19 9.20
N THR A 48 -3.71 5.96 8.10
CA THR A 48 -4.07 4.99 7.06
C THR A 48 -3.12 3.80 7.05
N LEU A 49 -3.61 2.68 6.55
CA LEU A 49 -2.84 1.44 6.43
C LEU A 49 -2.74 1.00 4.97
N LEU A 50 -1.59 0.46 4.61
CA LEU A 50 -1.44 -0.36 3.42
C LEU A 50 -1.39 -1.83 3.85
N LEU A 51 -2.29 -2.63 3.34
CA LEU A 51 -2.35 -4.08 3.59
C LEU A 51 -1.86 -4.80 2.34
N LEU A 52 -0.84 -5.64 2.51
CA LEU A 52 -0.37 -6.54 1.46
C LEU A 52 -0.89 -7.92 1.78
N PHE A 53 -1.76 -8.46 0.94
CA PHE A 53 -2.25 -9.83 1.04
C PHE A 53 -1.57 -10.68 -0.01
N ARG A 54 -1.19 -11.91 0.36
CA ARG A 54 -0.76 -12.88 -0.63
C ARG A 54 -1.97 -13.29 -1.47
N ARG A 55 -1.87 -13.14 -2.78
CA ARG A 55 -2.94 -13.50 -3.72
C ARG A 55 -3.37 -14.95 -3.51
N GLY A 56 -4.67 -15.16 -3.41
CA GLY A 56 -5.26 -16.47 -3.16
C GLY A 56 -5.33 -16.90 -1.69
N ALA A 57 -4.66 -16.21 -0.78
CA ALA A 57 -4.63 -16.60 0.64
C ALA A 57 -5.87 -16.15 1.43
N THR A 58 -6.77 -15.39 0.83
CA THR A 58 -7.95 -14.80 1.50
C THR A 58 -9.27 -15.25 0.91
N LEU A 59 -9.27 -16.32 0.10
CA LEU A 59 -10.46 -16.81 -0.60
C LEU A 59 -11.50 -17.43 0.33
N ASP A 60 -11.09 -17.92 1.51
CA ASP A 60 -11.99 -18.58 2.46
C ASP A 60 -12.47 -17.68 3.60
N GLY A 61 -12.02 -16.43 3.63
CA GLY A 61 -12.24 -15.56 4.76
C GLY A 61 -11.42 -15.94 5.99
N ALA A 62 -11.68 -15.32 7.13
CA ALA A 62 -10.96 -15.59 8.36
C ALA A 62 -11.78 -15.26 9.61
N ALA A 63 -11.71 -16.13 10.63
CA ALA A 63 -12.18 -15.82 11.95
C ALA A 63 -11.07 -15.09 12.72
N THR A 64 -11.42 -14.01 13.39
CA THR A 64 -10.51 -13.24 14.26
C THR A 64 -11.16 -13.05 15.63
N PRO A 65 -10.42 -12.68 16.66
CA PRO A 65 -11.02 -12.32 17.95
C PRO A 65 -12.06 -11.19 17.85
N GLY A 66 -11.88 -10.28 16.89
CA GLY A 66 -12.80 -9.17 16.65
C GLY A 66 -14.00 -9.51 15.77
N GLY A 67 -14.02 -10.66 15.12
CA GLY A 67 -15.12 -11.08 14.25
C GLY A 67 -14.68 -11.80 13.00
N TRP A 68 -15.65 -12.08 12.15
CA TRP A 68 -15.45 -12.75 10.87
C TRP A 68 -15.08 -11.77 9.76
N ILE A 69 -14.03 -12.07 9.03
CA ILE A 69 -13.64 -11.36 7.83
C ILE A 69 -14.08 -12.17 6.61
N PRO A 70 -14.98 -11.65 5.77
CA PRO A 70 -15.41 -12.34 4.56
C PRO A 70 -14.27 -12.61 3.59
N PRO A 71 -14.43 -13.55 2.65
CA PRO A 71 -13.48 -13.77 1.57
C PRO A 71 -13.27 -12.51 0.74
N HIS A 72 -12.03 -12.30 0.32
CA HIS A 72 -11.67 -11.24 -0.62
C HIS A 72 -10.44 -11.65 -1.43
N ASN A 73 -10.25 -11.05 -2.59
CA ASN A 73 -9.08 -11.29 -3.44
C ASN A 73 -9.01 -10.20 -4.51
N GLY A 74 -7.87 -10.10 -5.19
CA GLY A 74 -7.68 -9.20 -6.32
C GLY A 74 -6.62 -9.73 -7.27
N GLU A 75 -6.79 -9.42 -8.55
CA GLU A 75 -5.89 -9.79 -9.64
C GLU A 75 -5.75 -8.64 -10.62
N GLY A 76 -4.70 -8.72 -11.44
CA GLY A 76 -4.45 -7.76 -12.51
C GLY A 76 -3.81 -6.47 -12.04
N PRO A 77 -3.65 -5.51 -12.96
CA PRO A 77 -3.04 -4.22 -12.65
C PRO A 77 -3.85 -3.47 -11.60
N ALA A 78 -3.20 -3.12 -10.49
CA ALA A 78 -3.80 -2.32 -9.44
C ALA A 78 -3.15 -0.94 -9.41
N HIS A 79 -3.83 0.02 -8.78
CA HIS A 79 -3.35 1.39 -8.67
C HIS A 79 -3.50 1.89 -7.23
N VAL A 80 -2.43 2.44 -6.70
CA VAL A 80 -2.44 3.15 -5.42
C VAL A 80 -1.54 4.39 -5.56
N ALA A 81 -1.93 5.48 -4.93
CA ALA A 81 -1.14 6.70 -4.93
C ALA A 81 -0.86 7.15 -3.50
N PHE A 82 0.38 7.49 -3.21
CA PHE A 82 0.80 8.09 -1.95
C PHE A 82 0.97 9.59 -2.14
N ALA A 83 0.46 10.37 -1.21
CA ALA A 83 0.70 11.80 -1.18
C ALA A 83 2.03 12.09 -0.50
N VAL A 84 2.81 12.99 -1.09
CA VAL A 84 4.03 13.52 -0.51
C VAL A 84 3.99 15.04 -0.54
N GLY A 85 4.79 15.69 0.30
CA GLY A 85 4.94 17.14 0.21
C GLY A 85 5.54 17.56 -1.12
N ALA A 86 5.04 18.64 -1.72
CA ALA A 86 5.56 19.13 -2.99
C ALA A 86 7.06 19.43 -2.92
N ALA A 87 7.53 19.94 -1.78
CA ALA A 87 8.96 20.23 -1.55
C ALA A 87 9.83 18.96 -1.49
N ASP A 88 9.23 17.82 -1.19
CA ASP A 88 9.93 16.53 -1.05
C ASP A 88 10.02 15.77 -2.38
N LEU A 89 9.28 16.19 -3.40
CA LEU A 89 9.21 15.47 -4.67
C LEU A 89 10.59 15.25 -5.31
N PRO A 90 11.51 16.24 -5.38
CA PRO A 90 12.86 16.00 -5.92
C PRO A 90 13.65 14.93 -5.16
N SER A 91 13.49 14.88 -3.83
CA SER A 91 14.13 13.85 -3.00
C SER A 91 13.57 12.46 -3.26
N TRP A 92 12.26 12.35 -3.50
CA TRP A 92 11.63 11.09 -3.89
C TRP A 92 12.09 10.62 -5.27
N GLU A 93 12.19 11.52 -6.23
CA GLU A 93 12.72 11.21 -7.56
C GLU A 93 14.15 10.67 -7.47
N ALA A 94 15.01 11.33 -6.70
CA ALA A 94 16.38 10.86 -6.47
C ALA A 94 16.43 9.49 -5.78
N ARG A 95 15.58 9.26 -4.78
CA ARG A 95 15.51 7.99 -4.07
C ARG A 95 15.08 6.84 -4.98
N LEU A 96 14.08 7.05 -5.83
CA LEU A 96 13.66 6.05 -6.80
C LEU A 96 14.78 5.72 -7.79
N ALA A 97 15.48 6.73 -8.29
CA ALA A 97 16.63 6.54 -9.17
C ALA A 97 17.74 5.74 -8.49
N ASP A 98 18.05 6.04 -7.23
CA ASP A 98 19.08 5.33 -6.45
C ASP A 98 18.73 3.84 -6.26
N HIS A 99 17.46 3.51 -6.24
CA HIS A 99 16.98 2.13 -6.18
C HIS A 99 16.73 1.50 -7.56
N GLY A 100 17.13 2.15 -8.63
CA GLY A 100 16.98 1.64 -10.00
C GLY A 100 15.54 1.62 -10.52
N ILE A 101 14.65 2.43 -9.94
CA ILE A 101 13.24 2.49 -10.31
C ILE A 101 13.02 3.66 -11.24
N ALA A 102 12.60 3.38 -12.47
CA ALA A 102 12.30 4.38 -13.47
C ALA A 102 10.93 5.01 -13.21
N ILE A 103 10.85 6.34 -13.40
CA ILE A 103 9.58 7.06 -13.41
C ILE A 103 8.96 6.86 -14.79
N GLU A 104 7.79 6.25 -14.83
CA GLU A 104 7.10 5.94 -16.08
C GLU A 104 6.36 7.15 -16.66
N SER A 105 5.83 8.00 -15.80
CA SER A 105 5.01 9.13 -16.21
C SER A 105 4.97 10.21 -15.13
N CYS A 106 4.73 11.44 -15.55
CA CYS A 106 4.47 12.56 -14.66
C CYS A 106 3.25 13.33 -15.19
N VAL A 107 2.23 13.50 -14.36
CA VAL A 107 0.99 14.17 -14.72
C VAL A 107 0.72 15.29 -13.72
N ARG A 108 0.34 16.46 -14.22
CA ARG A 108 -0.11 17.58 -13.40
C ARG A 108 -1.62 17.71 -13.51
N TRP A 109 -2.28 17.67 -12.35
CA TRP A 109 -3.73 17.82 -12.29
C TRP A 109 -4.13 19.27 -12.05
N ASN A 110 -5.26 19.69 -12.57
CA ASN A 110 -5.75 21.07 -12.43
C ASN A 110 -6.02 21.48 -10.97
N ARG A 111 -6.23 20.51 -10.08
CA ARG A 111 -6.51 20.73 -8.66
C ARG A 111 -5.35 20.33 -7.76
N GLY A 112 -4.14 20.17 -8.31
CA GLY A 112 -2.98 19.68 -7.60
C GLY A 112 -2.89 18.15 -7.62
N GLY A 113 -1.73 17.62 -7.23
CA GLY A 113 -1.42 16.18 -7.25
C GLY A 113 -0.48 15.79 -8.38
#